data_1b42ad9a3d80bd1b24e4bd53e6ee29cf
#
_entry.id   1b42ad9a3d80bd1b24e4bd53e6ee29cf
#
_cell.length_a   1.000
_cell.length_b   1.000
_cell.length_c   1.000
_cell.angle_alpha   90.00
_cell.angle_beta   90.00
_cell.angle_gamma   90.00
#
_symmetry.space_group_name_H-M   'P 1'
#
loop_
_entity.id
_entity.type
_entity.pdbx_description
1 polymer ?
#
loop_
_entity_poly.entity_id
_entity_poly.type
_entity_poly.pdbx_seq_one_letter_code
_entity_poly.pdbx_strand_id
1 'polypeptide(L)'
;MGNTFVLDTCVLLADPNAPLRFDEHDVVLPLVVVEELDRKKTRLDEVGANARAAIRLLEELGASRDGGLREPVRMAQGGSLRIELNGIQSDRLPIALDPNTPDHRILSTCLNLEQESPTVLVTKDAALRIKSAQLGVAVQDYRADTVPVEQLHSGVVEVRTDGDTIDRLFDEGKIELEGVDALVNQFLVLKSGASRSALARVIQHEPTLVVERVPTHVRAFGVEPKNVRQTVAMHQLLDPDIPAVSLMGMAGTGKTFLSLAAALEQVLEQGRYRRVSVYRPLVALGRQEVGYLPGDLSEKLAPWMAAVHDNLYALFSDAGVDGARHAIEELIDRGELEMAAVTYLRGRSITGEFVIIDEAQNLELPTLKVILTRMSRDSKVVFCGDLSQVDNPYISPFGGMAALIEKFKGSPLFGHVALERSVRSPLAEMAATVL
;
A
#
# COMPACT_ATOMS: atom_id res chain seq x y z
N MET A 1 -27.84 24.59 -0.05
CA MET A 1 -26.90 25.18 -1.01
C MET A 1 -25.63 24.34 -0.89
N GLY A 2 -25.13 23.80 -1.99
CA GLY A 2 -23.89 23.04 -2.03
C GLY A 2 -22.67 23.95 -1.78
N ASN A 3 -21.59 23.42 -1.25
CA ASN A 3 -20.32 24.13 -1.19
C ASN A 3 -19.62 24.07 -2.55
N THR A 4 -18.81 25.08 -2.85
CA THR A 4 -17.93 25.08 -4.02
C THR A 4 -16.56 24.58 -3.61
N PHE A 5 -16.08 23.48 -4.22
CA PHE A 5 -14.75 22.93 -3.98
C PHE A 5 -13.79 23.29 -5.10
N VAL A 6 -12.72 23.97 -4.76
CA VAL A 6 -11.63 24.30 -5.69
C VAL A 6 -10.52 23.26 -5.51
N LEU A 7 -10.18 22.53 -6.58
CA LEU A 7 -9.15 21.50 -6.49
C LEU A 7 -7.80 22.02 -6.99
N ASP A 8 -6.77 21.74 -6.20
CA ASP A 8 -5.38 21.98 -6.54
C ASP A 8 -4.83 20.86 -7.46
N THR A 9 -3.78 21.15 -8.21
CA THR A 9 -3.09 20.24 -9.12
C THR A 9 -2.64 18.96 -8.43
N CYS A 10 -2.11 19.06 -7.20
CA CYS A 10 -1.64 17.90 -6.44
C CYS A 10 -2.74 16.88 -6.14
N VAL A 11 -4.01 17.31 -6.09
CA VAL A 11 -5.16 16.43 -5.89
C VAL A 11 -5.38 15.54 -7.11
N LEU A 12 -5.38 16.12 -8.32
CA LEU A 12 -5.57 15.37 -9.57
C LEU A 12 -4.35 14.50 -9.90
N LEU A 13 -3.16 14.91 -9.46
CA LEU A 13 -1.95 14.10 -9.60
C LEU A 13 -1.93 12.90 -8.66
N ALA A 14 -2.60 13.00 -7.52
CA ALA A 14 -2.78 11.88 -6.58
C ALA A 14 -3.95 10.98 -6.98
N ASP A 15 -5.08 11.57 -7.39
CA ASP A 15 -6.28 10.85 -7.85
C ASP A 15 -6.88 11.55 -9.08
N PRO A 16 -6.67 11.02 -10.30
CA PRO A 16 -7.26 11.58 -11.51
C PRO A 16 -8.79 11.65 -11.50
N ASN A 17 -9.45 10.81 -10.70
CA ASN A 17 -10.89 10.75 -10.55
C ASN A 17 -11.43 11.63 -9.41
N ALA A 18 -10.56 12.39 -8.74
CA ALA A 18 -10.96 13.26 -7.64
C ALA A 18 -12.17 14.15 -7.95
N PRO A 19 -12.30 14.76 -9.14
CA PRO A 19 -13.47 15.60 -9.47
C PRO A 19 -14.81 14.87 -9.36
N LEU A 20 -14.83 13.53 -9.48
CA LEU A 20 -16.03 12.69 -9.41
C LEU A 20 -16.46 12.32 -7.99
N ARG A 21 -15.72 12.76 -6.96
CA ARG A 21 -15.90 12.32 -5.55
C ARG A 21 -16.54 13.37 -4.64
N PHE A 22 -17.14 14.40 -5.23
CA PHE A 22 -17.71 15.51 -4.45
C PHE A 22 -19.25 15.51 -4.46
N ASP A 23 -19.87 14.38 -4.79
CA ASP A 23 -21.30 14.12 -4.71
C ASP A 23 -22.18 15.26 -5.31
N GLU A 24 -23.01 15.91 -4.47
CA GLU A 24 -23.92 16.99 -4.86
C GLU A 24 -23.26 18.37 -4.89
N HIS A 25 -21.96 18.46 -4.69
CA HIS A 25 -21.25 19.74 -4.60
C HIS A 25 -20.68 20.21 -5.94
N ASP A 26 -20.42 21.51 -6.04
CA ASP A 26 -19.82 22.11 -7.23
C ASP A 26 -18.30 22.04 -7.15
N VAL A 27 -17.68 21.49 -8.19
CA VAL A 27 -16.22 21.38 -8.33
C VAL A 27 -15.74 22.42 -9.34
N VAL A 28 -14.72 23.16 -8.95
CA VAL A 28 -14.09 24.17 -9.80
C VAL A 28 -12.60 23.85 -9.95
N LEU A 29 -12.15 23.80 -11.19
CA LEU A 29 -10.74 23.69 -11.54
C LEU A 29 -10.25 25.04 -12.08
N PRO A 30 -9.34 25.74 -11.37
CA PRO A 30 -8.67 26.89 -11.93
C PRO A 30 -7.89 26.52 -13.20
N LEU A 31 -7.87 27.36 -14.21
CA LEU A 31 -7.16 27.09 -15.47
C LEU A 31 -5.68 26.71 -15.24
N VAL A 32 -5.04 27.31 -14.24
CA VAL A 32 -3.64 27.01 -13.88
C VAL A 32 -3.43 25.54 -13.53
N VAL A 33 -4.43 24.87 -12.97
CA VAL A 33 -4.36 23.43 -12.67
C VAL A 33 -4.25 22.62 -13.96
N VAL A 34 -5.02 22.97 -14.99
CA VAL A 34 -4.96 22.32 -16.31
C VAL A 34 -3.60 22.58 -16.97
N GLU A 35 -3.08 23.82 -16.87
CA GLU A 35 -1.75 24.18 -17.39
C GLU A 35 -0.63 23.37 -16.69
N GLU A 36 -0.74 23.15 -15.39
CA GLU A 36 0.23 22.36 -14.64
C GLU A 36 0.15 20.86 -14.96
N LEU A 37 -1.06 20.31 -15.12
CA LEU A 37 -1.24 18.94 -15.60
C LEU A 37 -0.60 18.75 -16.98
N ASP A 38 -0.79 19.73 -17.89
CA ASP A 38 -0.21 19.69 -19.23
C ASP A 38 1.33 19.67 -19.20
N ARG A 39 1.96 20.44 -18.33
CA ARG A 39 3.41 20.43 -18.14
C ARG A 39 3.91 19.10 -17.59
N LYS A 40 3.13 18.43 -16.71
CA LYS A 40 3.54 17.18 -16.04
C LYS A 40 3.22 15.92 -16.85
N LYS A 41 2.35 15.98 -17.88
CA LYS A 41 1.93 14.82 -18.69
C LYS A 41 3.09 14.12 -19.44
N THR A 42 4.20 14.82 -19.67
CA THR A 42 5.39 14.30 -20.36
C THR A 42 6.27 13.41 -19.48
N ARG A 43 6.06 13.43 -18.17
CA ARG A 43 6.82 12.58 -17.24
C ARG A 43 6.49 11.11 -17.47
N LEU A 44 7.49 10.24 -17.26
CA LEU A 44 7.37 8.79 -17.43
C LEU A 44 6.98 8.04 -16.14
N ASP A 45 6.83 8.77 -15.03
CA ASP A 45 6.44 8.26 -13.71
C ASP A 45 4.91 8.29 -13.50
N GLU A 46 4.46 7.92 -12.29
CA GLU A 46 3.05 7.94 -11.88
C GLU A 46 2.44 9.33 -12.01
N VAL A 47 3.18 10.38 -11.66
CA VAL A 47 2.72 11.76 -11.79
C VAL A 47 2.33 12.08 -13.23
N GLY A 48 3.15 11.67 -14.21
CA GLY A 48 2.82 11.85 -15.62
C GLY A 48 1.67 10.96 -16.09
N ALA A 49 1.56 9.73 -15.56
CA ALA A 49 0.44 8.84 -15.88
C ALA A 49 -0.89 9.43 -15.36
N ASN A 50 -0.91 9.92 -14.12
CA ASN A 50 -2.08 10.53 -13.51
C ASN A 50 -2.45 11.86 -14.17
N ALA A 51 -1.47 12.69 -14.55
CA ALA A 51 -1.72 13.90 -15.32
C ALA A 51 -2.43 13.59 -16.65
N ARG A 52 -1.95 12.59 -17.40
CA ARG A 52 -2.61 12.15 -18.65
C ARG A 52 -4.02 11.59 -18.41
N ALA A 53 -4.23 10.85 -17.32
CA ALA A 53 -5.53 10.29 -16.96
C ALA A 53 -6.52 11.40 -16.58
N ALA A 54 -6.09 12.39 -15.77
CA ALA A 54 -6.90 13.55 -15.41
C ALA A 54 -7.29 14.38 -16.64
N ILE A 55 -6.36 14.66 -17.55
CA ILE A 55 -6.64 15.38 -18.79
C ILE A 55 -7.69 14.64 -19.63
N ARG A 56 -7.55 13.31 -19.82
CA ARG A 56 -8.54 12.51 -20.55
C ARG A 56 -9.92 12.55 -19.91
N LEU A 57 -10.01 12.43 -18.61
CA LEU A 57 -11.27 12.55 -17.88
C LEU A 57 -11.94 13.90 -18.16
N LEU A 58 -11.16 15.00 -18.12
CA LEU A 58 -11.69 16.33 -18.40
C LEU A 58 -12.13 16.47 -19.85
N GLU A 59 -11.40 15.92 -20.82
CA GLU A 59 -11.80 15.87 -22.23
C GLU A 59 -13.10 15.07 -22.42
N GLU A 60 -13.22 13.90 -21.82
CA GLU A 60 -14.42 13.04 -21.89
C GLU A 60 -15.66 13.75 -21.31
N LEU A 61 -15.51 14.41 -20.16
CA LEU A 61 -16.60 15.18 -19.55
C LEU A 61 -16.98 16.41 -20.37
N GLY A 62 -16.02 17.05 -21.03
CA GLY A 62 -16.24 18.20 -21.91
C GLY A 62 -16.83 17.83 -23.29
N ALA A 63 -16.51 16.64 -23.82
CA ALA A 63 -16.91 16.20 -25.14
C ALA A 63 -18.45 16.04 -25.34
N SER A 64 -19.19 15.91 -24.24
CA SER A 64 -20.63 15.71 -24.26
C SER A 64 -21.46 17.00 -24.56
N ARG A 65 -20.81 18.17 -24.77
CA ARG A 65 -21.47 19.46 -24.95
C ARG A 65 -20.71 20.41 -25.90
N ASP A 66 -21.46 21.23 -26.64
CA ASP A 66 -20.92 22.24 -27.60
C ASP A 66 -20.04 23.34 -26.94
N GLY A 67 -20.12 23.53 -25.61
CA GLY A 67 -19.35 24.54 -24.84
C GLY A 67 -18.17 23.99 -24.03
N GLY A 68 -17.91 22.66 -24.06
CA GLY A 68 -16.88 22.03 -23.24
C GLY A 68 -17.11 22.25 -21.73
N LEU A 69 -16.02 22.33 -20.96
CA LEU A 69 -16.04 22.59 -19.51
C LEU A 69 -16.08 24.08 -19.13
N ARG A 70 -16.36 24.97 -20.09
CA ARG A 70 -16.57 26.42 -19.82
C ARG A 70 -17.86 26.63 -19.02
N GLU A 71 -18.90 25.88 -19.37
CA GLU A 71 -20.15 25.83 -18.59
C GLU A 71 -20.14 24.66 -17.62
N PRO A 72 -20.80 24.80 -16.46
CA PRO A 72 -20.85 23.71 -15.48
C PRO A 72 -21.46 22.43 -16.07
N VAL A 73 -20.71 21.33 -16.05
CA VAL A 73 -21.19 20.00 -16.45
C VAL A 73 -21.76 19.32 -15.24
N ARG A 74 -23.03 18.93 -15.29
CA ARG A 74 -23.68 18.19 -14.21
C ARG A 74 -23.08 16.80 -14.07
N MET A 75 -22.74 16.44 -12.85
CA MET A 75 -22.23 15.13 -12.46
C MET A 75 -23.39 14.18 -12.14
N ALA A 76 -23.11 12.89 -12.18
CA ALA A 76 -24.13 11.85 -11.97
C ALA A 76 -24.81 11.93 -10.60
N GLN A 77 -24.11 12.44 -9.58
CA GLN A 77 -24.60 12.54 -8.20
C GLN A 77 -25.23 13.90 -7.85
N GLY A 78 -25.38 14.80 -8.83
CA GLY A 78 -26.11 16.04 -8.67
C GLY A 78 -25.28 17.31 -8.62
N GLY A 79 -23.99 17.24 -8.32
CA GLY A 79 -23.05 18.37 -8.37
C GLY A 79 -22.66 18.77 -9.79
N SER A 80 -21.78 19.74 -9.89
CA SER A 80 -21.28 20.21 -11.19
C SER A 80 -19.74 20.31 -11.23
N LEU A 81 -19.16 20.23 -12.43
CA LEU A 81 -17.74 20.48 -12.67
C LEU A 81 -17.58 21.58 -13.74
N ARG A 82 -16.72 22.56 -13.47
CA ARG A 82 -16.33 23.57 -14.46
C ARG A 82 -14.85 23.94 -14.36
N ILE A 83 -14.30 24.47 -15.45
CA ILE A 83 -12.99 25.13 -15.45
C ILE A 83 -13.20 26.63 -15.30
N GLU A 84 -12.55 27.22 -14.30
CA GLU A 84 -12.66 28.65 -14.04
C GLU A 84 -11.56 29.42 -14.79
N LEU A 85 -11.98 30.31 -15.68
CA LEU A 85 -11.10 31.14 -16.51
C LEU A 85 -10.97 32.57 -15.97
N ASN A 86 -12.03 33.11 -15.37
CA ASN A 86 -12.18 34.53 -15.09
C ASN A 86 -11.88 34.89 -13.61
N GLY A 87 -11.80 33.92 -12.70
CA GLY A 87 -11.57 34.12 -11.28
C GLY A 87 -10.12 34.49 -10.91
N ILE A 88 -9.28 34.87 -11.88
CA ILE A 88 -7.85 35.17 -11.69
C ILE A 88 -7.62 36.64 -11.33
N GLN A 89 -8.64 37.38 -10.93
CA GLN A 89 -8.45 38.77 -10.47
C GLN A 89 -7.63 38.76 -9.17
N SER A 90 -6.42 39.32 -9.24
CA SER A 90 -5.45 39.29 -8.15
C SER A 90 -5.63 40.44 -7.14
N ASP A 91 -6.64 41.31 -7.33
CA ASP A 91 -6.85 42.51 -6.50
C ASP A 91 -7.07 42.22 -5.00
N ARG A 92 -7.40 40.97 -4.68
CA ARG A 92 -7.61 40.50 -3.30
C ARG A 92 -6.40 39.80 -2.71
N LEU A 93 -5.40 39.47 -3.52
CA LEU A 93 -4.16 38.92 -2.99
C LEU A 93 -3.38 40.00 -2.24
N PRO A 94 -2.84 39.69 -1.06
CA PRO A 94 -1.86 40.56 -0.40
C PRO A 94 -0.69 40.86 -1.32
N ILE A 95 -0.18 42.09 -1.29
CA ILE A 95 0.97 42.55 -2.10
C ILE A 95 2.21 41.65 -1.94
N ALA A 96 2.32 40.95 -0.82
CA ALA A 96 3.41 40.01 -0.53
C ALA A 96 3.34 38.72 -1.36
N LEU A 97 2.23 38.43 -2.01
CA LEU A 97 2.03 37.21 -2.83
C LEU A 97 2.08 37.54 -4.32
N ASP A 98 3.07 36.97 -5.03
CA ASP A 98 3.20 37.12 -6.47
C ASP A 98 2.00 36.49 -7.22
N PRO A 99 1.17 37.25 -7.94
CA PRO A 99 0.00 36.75 -8.65
C PRO A 99 0.33 35.79 -9.82
N ASN A 100 1.60 35.73 -10.24
CA ASN A 100 2.03 34.84 -11.32
C ASN A 100 2.37 33.42 -10.82
N THR A 101 2.50 33.23 -9.52
CA THR A 101 2.76 31.90 -8.94
C THR A 101 1.50 31.02 -9.06
N PRO A 102 1.60 29.76 -9.53
CA PRO A 102 0.45 28.87 -9.68
C PRO A 102 -0.43 28.77 -8.43
N ASP A 103 0.19 28.51 -7.26
CA ASP A 103 -0.52 28.44 -5.97
C ASP A 103 -1.33 29.71 -5.68
N HIS A 104 -0.75 30.89 -5.94
CA HIS A 104 -1.40 32.17 -5.67
C HIS A 104 -2.54 32.45 -6.64
N ARG A 105 -2.48 31.93 -7.88
CA ARG A 105 -3.59 31.97 -8.83
C ARG A 105 -4.75 31.09 -8.35
N ILE A 106 -4.47 29.93 -7.75
CA ILE A 106 -5.49 29.09 -7.12
C ILE A 106 -6.14 29.83 -5.95
N LEU A 107 -5.33 30.46 -5.07
CA LEU A 107 -5.84 31.26 -3.96
C LEU A 107 -6.70 32.44 -4.43
N SER A 108 -6.28 33.14 -5.51
CA SER A 108 -7.09 34.21 -6.11
C SER A 108 -8.46 33.71 -6.56
N THR A 109 -8.49 32.55 -7.22
CA THR A 109 -9.74 31.91 -7.64
C THR A 109 -10.65 31.64 -6.44
N CYS A 110 -10.11 31.08 -5.34
CA CYS A 110 -10.87 30.82 -4.12
C CYS A 110 -11.45 32.11 -3.52
N LEU A 111 -10.61 33.15 -3.36
CA LEU A 111 -11.02 34.45 -2.81
C LEU A 111 -12.12 35.13 -3.63
N ASN A 112 -12.11 34.94 -4.94
CA ASN A 112 -13.13 35.52 -5.82
C ASN A 112 -14.43 34.73 -5.76
N LEU A 113 -14.36 33.41 -5.78
CA LEU A 113 -15.55 32.53 -5.69
C LEU A 113 -16.26 32.62 -4.34
N GLU A 114 -15.54 32.90 -3.26
CA GLU A 114 -16.11 33.05 -1.91
C GLU A 114 -17.10 34.23 -1.80
N GLN A 115 -17.08 35.15 -2.77
CA GLN A 115 -18.09 36.23 -2.83
C GLN A 115 -19.46 35.73 -3.29
N GLU A 116 -19.47 34.64 -4.07
CA GLU A 116 -20.67 34.10 -4.70
C GLU A 116 -21.23 32.92 -3.90
N SER A 117 -20.35 32.09 -3.34
CA SER A 117 -20.73 30.87 -2.60
C SER A 117 -19.65 30.45 -1.61
N PRO A 118 -20.01 29.74 -0.52
CA PRO A 118 -19.02 29.15 0.39
C PRO A 118 -18.04 28.28 -0.39
N THR A 119 -16.75 28.68 -0.35
CA THR A 119 -15.70 28.05 -1.15
C THR A 119 -14.68 27.35 -0.26
N VAL A 120 -14.31 26.13 -0.61
CA VAL A 120 -13.33 25.32 0.09
C VAL A 120 -12.21 24.93 -0.88
N LEU A 121 -10.98 25.30 -0.57
CA LEU A 121 -9.82 24.79 -1.28
C LEU A 121 -9.50 23.36 -0.84
N VAL A 122 -9.30 22.46 -1.79
CA VAL A 122 -8.85 21.09 -1.50
C VAL A 122 -7.43 20.93 -2.04
N THR A 123 -6.48 20.66 -1.15
CA THR A 123 -5.06 20.50 -1.53
C THR A 123 -4.33 19.55 -0.59
N LYS A 124 -3.35 18.83 -1.13
CA LYS A 124 -2.39 18.02 -0.35
C LYS A 124 -1.16 18.83 0.08
N ASP A 125 -0.96 20.03 -0.46
CA ASP A 125 0.16 20.90 -0.12
C ASP A 125 -0.05 21.60 1.23
N ALA A 126 0.78 21.25 2.22
CA ALA A 126 0.71 21.83 3.55
C ALA A 126 1.01 23.34 3.57
N ALA A 127 1.93 23.81 2.71
CA ALA A 127 2.27 25.23 2.63
C ALA A 127 1.11 26.03 2.03
N LEU A 128 0.44 25.49 1.02
CA LEU A 128 -0.74 26.10 0.43
C LEU A 128 -1.92 26.11 1.42
N ARG A 129 -2.09 25.05 2.23
CA ARG A 129 -3.10 25.05 3.32
C ARG A 129 -2.85 26.15 4.35
N ILE A 130 -1.59 26.34 4.77
CA ILE A 130 -1.23 27.40 5.72
C ILE A 130 -1.53 28.78 5.13
N LYS A 131 -1.13 29.03 3.86
CA LYS A 131 -1.41 30.30 3.16
C LYS A 131 -2.91 30.57 3.06
N SER A 132 -3.70 29.55 2.69
CA SER A 132 -5.17 29.64 2.57
C SER A 132 -5.81 30.03 3.89
N ALA A 133 -5.44 29.37 4.99
CA ALA A 133 -5.96 29.66 6.31
C ALA A 133 -5.64 31.11 6.75
N GLN A 134 -4.44 31.62 6.43
CA GLN A 134 -4.06 33.02 6.72
C GLN A 134 -4.88 34.06 5.92
N LEU A 135 -5.38 33.66 4.74
CA LEU A 135 -6.23 34.50 3.91
C LEU A 135 -7.73 34.37 4.25
N GLY A 136 -8.08 33.53 5.22
CA GLY A 136 -9.48 33.25 5.60
C GLY A 136 -10.22 32.32 4.64
N VAL A 137 -9.52 31.69 3.67
CA VAL A 137 -10.10 30.70 2.76
C VAL A 137 -10.22 29.37 3.50
N ALA A 138 -11.43 28.80 3.51
CA ALA A 138 -11.64 27.47 4.03
C ALA A 138 -10.82 26.43 3.22
N VAL A 139 -10.13 25.53 3.90
CA VAL A 139 -9.24 24.58 3.24
C VAL A 139 -9.36 23.19 3.84
N GLN A 140 -9.30 22.18 2.99
CA GLN A 140 -9.33 20.76 3.36
C GLN A 140 -8.16 20.01 2.73
N ASP A 141 -7.66 19.02 3.46
CA ASP A 141 -6.73 18.03 2.94
C ASP A 141 -7.50 16.98 2.11
N TYR A 142 -6.99 16.66 0.92
CA TYR A 142 -7.59 15.59 0.10
C TYR A 142 -7.18 14.22 0.66
N ARG A 143 -8.15 13.50 1.19
CA ARG A 143 -7.94 12.20 1.86
C ARG A 143 -8.61 11.01 1.18
N ALA A 144 -9.36 11.22 0.10
CA ALA A 144 -10.08 10.14 -0.56
C ALA A 144 -9.17 9.08 -1.22
N ASP A 145 -7.90 9.42 -1.47
CA ASP A 145 -6.86 8.52 -1.96
C ASP A 145 -6.03 7.89 -0.84
N THR A 146 -6.28 8.28 0.43
CA THR A 146 -5.47 7.87 1.57
C THR A 146 -6.29 7.02 2.53
N VAL A 147 -5.74 5.88 2.90
CA VAL A 147 -6.25 5.06 4.00
C VAL A 147 -5.34 5.31 5.19
N PRO A 148 -5.84 5.92 6.29
CA PRO A 148 -5.04 6.07 7.50
C PRO A 148 -4.49 4.72 7.93
N VAL A 149 -3.19 4.63 8.21
CA VAL A 149 -2.53 3.37 8.59
C VAL A 149 -3.19 2.76 9.82
N GLU A 150 -3.69 3.60 10.73
CA GLU A 150 -4.41 3.20 11.94
C GLU A 150 -5.78 2.56 11.63
N GLN A 151 -6.34 2.80 10.45
CA GLN A 151 -7.62 2.25 10.00
C GLN A 151 -7.46 1.04 9.09
N LEU A 152 -6.21 0.73 8.68
CA LEU A 152 -5.97 -0.49 7.94
C LEU A 152 -6.31 -1.69 8.80
N HIS A 153 -7.03 -2.62 8.20
CA HIS A 153 -7.35 -3.86 8.89
C HIS A 153 -6.06 -4.61 9.25
N SER A 154 -5.95 -5.05 10.50
CA SER A 154 -4.71 -5.66 11.03
C SER A 154 -4.49 -7.12 10.61
N GLY A 155 -5.48 -7.72 9.97
CA GLY A 155 -5.52 -9.15 9.64
C GLY A 155 -5.89 -10.06 10.81
N VAL A 156 -5.83 -9.55 12.06
CA VAL A 156 -6.16 -10.30 13.28
C VAL A 156 -7.06 -9.47 14.17
N VAL A 157 -8.16 -10.05 14.64
CA VAL A 157 -9.13 -9.43 15.55
C VAL A 157 -9.36 -10.31 16.76
N GLU A 158 -9.44 -9.69 17.93
CA GLU A 158 -9.86 -10.38 19.16
C GLU A 158 -11.39 -10.31 19.29
N VAL A 159 -12.00 -11.47 19.45
CA VAL A 159 -13.45 -11.61 19.62
C VAL A 159 -13.75 -12.29 20.95
N ARG A 160 -14.60 -11.66 21.76
CA ARG A 160 -15.09 -12.27 22.99
C ARG A 160 -16.29 -13.17 22.67
N THR A 161 -16.25 -14.40 23.17
CA THR A 161 -17.31 -15.40 22.99
C THR A 161 -17.52 -16.20 24.27
N ASP A 162 -18.48 -17.09 24.28
CA ASP A 162 -18.67 -18.07 25.35
C ASP A 162 -17.72 -19.26 25.23
N GLY A 163 -17.66 -20.09 26.27
CA GLY A 163 -16.82 -21.29 26.30
C GLY A 163 -17.29 -22.37 25.34
N ASP A 164 -18.61 -22.50 25.17
CA ASP A 164 -19.23 -23.54 24.35
C ASP A 164 -18.89 -23.32 22.85
N THR A 165 -18.83 -22.07 22.41
CA THR A 165 -18.37 -21.73 21.05
C THR A 165 -16.93 -22.16 20.80
N ILE A 166 -16.03 -21.97 21.80
CA ILE A 166 -14.64 -22.42 21.69
C ILE A 166 -14.58 -23.95 21.66
N ASP A 167 -15.31 -24.63 22.54
CA ASP A 167 -15.34 -26.09 22.61
C ASP A 167 -15.88 -26.68 21.29
N ARG A 168 -16.97 -26.13 20.73
CA ARG A 168 -17.47 -26.50 19.39
C ARG A 168 -16.42 -26.33 18.29
N LEU A 169 -15.67 -25.23 18.29
CA LEU A 169 -14.62 -25.02 17.30
C LEU A 169 -13.50 -26.07 17.41
N PHE A 170 -13.19 -26.54 18.63
CA PHE A 170 -12.21 -27.61 18.82
C PHE A 170 -12.75 -28.96 18.35
N ASP A 171 -14.03 -29.26 18.58
CA ASP A 171 -14.66 -30.54 18.26
C ASP A 171 -15.00 -30.66 16.78
N GLU A 172 -15.59 -29.62 16.17
CA GLU A 172 -16.10 -29.63 14.80
C GLU A 172 -15.05 -29.16 13.78
N GLY A 173 -14.05 -28.39 14.22
CA GLY A 173 -13.02 -27.78 13.36
C GLY A 173 -13.48 -26.58 12.55
N LYS A 174 -14.78 -26.51 12.21
CA LYS A 174 -15.44 -25.40 11.49
C LYS A 174 -16.78 -25.12 12.14
N ILE A 175 -17.05 -23.83 12.38
CA ILE A 175 -18.32 -23.38 12.96
C ILE A 175 -18.82 -22.11 12.30
N GLU A 176 -20.13 -21.89 12.41
CA GLU A 176 -20.74 -20.61 12.11
C GLU A 176 -20.68 -19.70 13.32
N LEU A 177 -20.37 -18.41 13.09
CA LEU A 177 -20.37 -17.37 14.12
C LEU A 177 -21.39 -16.30 13.75
N GLU A 178 -22.22 -15.91 14.72
CA GLU A 178 -23.18 -14.83 14.58
C GLU A 178 -22.70 -13.56 15.29
N GLY A 179 -23.10 -12.39 14.76
CA GLY A 179 -22.83 -11.09 15.38
C GLY A 179 -21.37 -10.62 15.32
N VAL A 180 -20.55 -11.27 14.51
CA VAL A 180 -19.14 -10.89 14.27
C VAL A 180 -19.02 -10.37 12.84
N ASP A 181 -18.52 -9.15 12.69
CA ASP A 181 -18.14 -8.57 11.39
C ASP A 181 -16.66 -8.85 11.14
N ALA A 182 -16.37 -9.71 10.17
CA ALA A 182 -15.00 -10.09 9.83
C ALA A 182 -14.88 -10.48 8.35
N LEU A 183 -13.71 -10.28 7.78
CA LEU A 183 -13.43 -10.46 6.36
C LEU A 183 -12.86 -11.86 6.08
N VAL A 184 -13.09 -12.39 4.89
CA VAL A 184 -12.43 -13.62 4.44
C VAL A 184 -10.92 -13.48 4.54
N ASN A 185 -10.23 -14.53 4.99
CA ASN A 185 -8.80 -14.57 5.32
C ASN A 185 -8.38 -13.71 6.52
N GLN A 186 -9.32 -13.11 7.24
CA GLN A 186 -9.04 -12.52 8.54
C GLN A 186 -9.00 -13.61 9.62
N PHE A 187 -8.14 -13.43 10.62
CA PHE A 187 -8.00 -14.37 11.74
C PHE A 187 -8.63 -13.79 13.00
N LEU A 188 -9.36 -14.64 13.69
CA LEU A 188 -10.03 -14.31 14.93
C LEU A 188 -9.33 -15.01 16.10
N VAL A 189 -8.97 -14.23 17.10
CA VAL A 189 -8.56 -14.77 18.41
C VAL A 189 -9.82 -14.80 19.29
N LEU A 190 -10.50 -15.93 19.30
CA LEU A 190 -11.67 -16.14 20.14
C LEU A 190 -11.23 -16.27 21.60
N LYS A 191 -11.82 -15.49 22.50
CA LYS A 191 -11.50 -15.48 23.92
C LYS A 191 -12.75 -15.67 24.77
N SER A 192 -12.69 -16.61 25.74
CA SER A 192 -13.72 -16.80 26.77
C SER A 192 -13.08 -16.74 28.14
N GLY A 193 -13.46 -15.72 28.92
CA GLY A 193 -12.83 -15.47 30.20
C GLY A 193 -11.34 -15.15 30.10
N ALA A 194 -10.56 -15.52 31.14
CA ALA A 194 -9.14 -15.22 31.23
C ALA A 194 -8.22 -16.32 30.65
N SER A 195 -8.70 -17.55 30.48
CA SER A 195 -7.85 -18.71 30.23
C SER A 195 -8.17 -19.51 28.97
N ARG A 196 -9.34 -19.31 28.36
CA ARG A 196 -9.72 -20.05 27.15
C ARG A 196 -9.57 -19.16 25.92
N SER A 197 -8.85 -19.67 24.91
CA SER A 197 -8.74 -19.01 23.62
C SER A 197 -8.56 -20.02 22.49
N ALA A 198 -9.03 -19.64 21.30
CA ALA A 198 -8.80 -20.39 20.08
C ALA A 198 -8.43 -19.42 18.95
N LEU A 199 -7.58 -19.89 18.03
CA LEU A 199 -7.30 -19.17 16.79
C LEU A 199 -8.15 -19.76 15.67
N ALA A 200 -8.88 -18.91 14.97
CA ALA A 200 -9.73 -19.30 13.86
C ALA A 200 -9.46 -18.40 12.65
N ARG A 201 -9.67 -18.90 11.43
CA ARG A 201 -9.63 -18.17 10.17
C ARG A 201 -11.02 -18.05 9.60
N VAL A 202 -11.39 -16.90 9.12
CA VAL A 202 -12.61 -16.70 8.36
C VAL A 202 -12.45 -17.27 6.95
N ILE A 203 -13.25 -18.28 6.62
CA ILE A 203 -13.23 -18.94 5.32
C ILE A 203 -14.43 -18.56 4.43
N GLN A 204 -15.48 -18.03 5.03
CA GLN A 204 -16.68 -17.57 4.33
C GLN A 204 -17.31 -16.42 5.13
N HIS A 205 -17.86 -15.42 4.43
CA HIS A 205 -18.55 -14.28 5.02
C HIS A 205 -20.06 -14.30 4.74
N GLU A 206 -20.47 -14.69 3.57
CA GLU A 206 -21.88 -14.74 3.16
C GLU A 206 -22.28 -16.14 2.71
N PRO A 207 -23.52 -16.62 2.99
CA PRO A 207 -24.64 -15.96 3.73
C PRO A 207 -24.44 -15.95 5.25
N THR A 208 -23.53 -16.73 5.79
CA THR A 208 -23.16 -16.81 7.21
C THR A 208 -21.66 -16.73 7.34
N LEU A 209 -21.18 -16.17 8.46
CA LEU A 209 -19.75 -16.15 8.78
C LEU A 209 -19.30 -17.54 9.23
N VAL A 210 -18.45 -18.19 8.44
CA VAL A 210 -17.88 -19.50 8.77
C VAL A 210 -16.41 -19.34 9.11
N VAL A 211 -15.99 -19.88 10.24
CA VAL A 211 -14.61 -19.90 10.67
C VAL A 211 -14.08 -21.33 10.82
N GLU A 212 -12.80 -21.51 10.49
CA GLU A 212 -12.07 -22.75 10.62
C GLU A 212 -11.00 -22.62 11.70
N ARG A 213 -10.87 -23.64 12.52
CA ARG A 213 -9.82 -23.70 13.56
C ARG A 213 -8.44 -23.70 12.93
N VAL A 214 -7.57 -22.85 13.46
CA VAL A 214 -6.17 -22.76 13.03
C VAL A 214 -5.27 -23.36 14.12
N PRO A 215 -4.43 -24.36 13.79
CA PRO A 215 -3.44 -24.87 14.72
C PRO A 215 -2.46 -23.79 15.16
N THR A 216 -2.12 -23.75 16.43
CA THR A 216 -1.17 -22.78 16.97
C THR A 216 0.29 -23.19 16.73
N HIS A 217 0.53 -24.49 16.53
CA HIS A 217 1.85 -25.02 16.21
C HIS A 217 1.99 -25.14 14.69
N VAL A 218 2.79 -24.29 14.12
CA VAL A 218 3.19 -24.28 12.71
C VAL A 218 4.68 -24.04 12.63
N ARG A 219 5.36 -24.70 11.71
CA ARG A 219 6.81 -24.60 11.51
C ARG A 219 7.11 -24.58 10.00
N ALA A 220 8.10 -23.83 9.59
CA ALA A 220 8.62 -23.83 8.24
C ALA A 220 10.14 -23.65 8.25
N PHE A 221 10.87 -24.51 7.58
CA PHE A 221 12.33 -24.49 7.46
C PHE A 221 13.04 -24.27 8.82
N GLY A 222 12.64 -25.03 9.81
CA GLY A 222 13.18 -24.93 11.17
C GLY A 222 12.66 -23.76 12.03
N VAL A 223 11.91 -22.83 11.45
CA VAL A 223 11.43 -21.62 12.15
C VAL A 223 10.05 -21.82 12.74
N GLU A 224 9.90 -21.45 14.02
CA GLU A 224 8.63 -21.42 14.74
C GLU A 224 8.21 -19.96 15.03
N PRO A 225 6.94 -19.62 14.83
CA PRO A 225 6.39 -18.31 15.21
C PRO A 225 6.53 -18.05 16.72
N LYS A 226 6.88 -16.82 17.09
CA LYS A 226 7.05 -16.40 18.48
C LYS A 226 5.81 -15.74 19.10
N ASN A 227 4.81 -15.43 18.29
CA ASN A 227 3.54 -14.82 18.72
C ASN A 227 2.41 -15.12 17.74
N VAL A 228 1.16 -14.83 18.16
CA VAL A 228 -0.05 -15.13 17.36
C VAL A 228 0.00 -14.51 15.97
N ARG A 229 0.47 -13.27 15.82
CA ARG A 229 0.53 -12.61 14.50
C ARG A 229 1.54 -13.26 13.57
N GLN A 230 2.68 -13.72 14.10
CA GLN A 230 3.62 -14.52 13.33
C GLN A 230 3.06 -15.92 13.00
N THR A 231 2.25 -16.52 13.89
CA THR A 231 1.52 -17.76 13.59
C THR A 231 0.57 -17.55 12.41
N VAL A 232 -0.21 -16.47 12.43
CA VAL A 232 -1.09 -16.10 11.32
C VAL A 232 -0.32 -15.87 10.02
N ALA A 233 0.79 -15.11 10.09
CA ALA A 233 1.64 -14.90 8.92
C ALA A 233 2.13 -16.23 8.34
N MET A 234 2.62 -17.15 9.17
CA MET A 234 3.13 -18.44 8.72
C MET A 234 2.02 -19.28 8.06
N HIS A 235 0.80 -19.29 8.63
CA HIS A 235 -0.34 -19.98 8.02
C HIS A 235 -0.69 -19.39 6.65
N GLN A 236 -0.75 -18.06 6.51
CA GLN A 236 -1.02 -17.42 5.21
C GLN A 236 0.11 -17.70 4.19
N LEU A 237 1.36 -17.69 4.63
CA LEU A 237 2.51 -17.95 3.78
C LEU A 237 2.53 -19.39 3.25
N LEU A 238 2.15 -20.37 4.07
CA LEU A 238 2.15 -21.80 3.72
C LEU A 238 0.89 -22.24 2.96
N ASP A 239 -0.21 -21.46 3.03
CA ASP A 239 -1.47 -21.80 2.37
C ASP A 239 -1.36 -21.59 0.84
N PRO A 240 -1.51 -22.65 0.01
CA PRO A 240 -1.46 -22.53 -1.44
C PRO A 240 -2.65 -21.76 -2.04
N ASP A 241 -3.78 -21.72 -1.35
CA ASP A 241 -5.00 -21.07 -1.83
C ASP A 241 -4.96 -19.55 -1.65
N ILE A 242 -3.95 -19.02 -0.93
CA ILE A 242 -3.68 -17.58 -0.80
C ILE A 242 -2.46 -17.20 -1.67
N PRO A 243 -2.63 -16.90 -2.95
CA PRO A 243 -1.52 -16.59 -3.84
C PRO A 243 -0.86 -15.24 -3.59
N ALA A 244 -1.51 -14.33 -2.88
CA ALA A 244 -0.96 -13.02 -2.53
C ALA A 244 -1.06 -12.75 -1.03
N VAL A 245 0.07 -12.44 -0.39
CA VAL A 245 0.14 -12.16 1.05
C VAL A 245 0.83 -10.82 1.29
N SER A 246 0.32 -10.05 2.23
CA SER A 246 0.92 -8.80 2.69
C SER A 246 1.31 -8.90 4.17
N LEU A 247 2.60 -8.75 4.46
CA LEU A 247 3.16 -8.69 5.81
C LEU A 247 3.66 -7.27 6.08
N MET A 248 2.92 -6.50 6.86
CA MET A 248 3.30 -5.14 7.22
C MET A 248 3.70 -5.06 8.69
N GLY A 249 4.59 -4.12 9.03
CA GLY A 249 5.01 -3.89 10.41
C GLY A 249 6.41 -3.33 10.51
N MET A 250 6.77 -2.82 11.68
CA MET A 250 8.06 -2.20 11.95
C MET A 250 9.25 -3.12 11.66
N ALA A 251 10.44 -2.52 11.54
CA ALA A 251 11.69 -3.28 11.42
C ALA A 251 11.86 -4.25 12.59
N GLY A 252 12.34 -5.47 12.31
CA GLY A 252 12.60 -6.47 13.34
C GLY A 252 11.38 -7.31 13.77
N THR A 253 10.23 -7.15 13.15
CA THR A 253 9.03 -7.99 13.43
C THR A 253 9.08 -9.37 12.78
N GLY A 254 10.06 -9.64 11.90
CA GLY A 254 10.30 -10.94 11.29
C GLY A 254 9.66 -11.13 9.90
N LYS A 255 9.16 -10.09 9.25
CA LYS A 255 8.50 -10.17 7.92
C LYS A 255 9.29 -10.99 6.90
N THR A 256 10.45 -10.48 6.54
CA THR A 256 11.34 -11.07 5.52
C THR A 256 11.86 -12.43 5.96
N PHE A 257 12.19 -12.58 7.24
CA PHE A 257 12.67 -13.85 7.80
C PHE A 257 11.62 -14.97 7.71
N LEU A 258 10.38 -14.71 8.12
CA LEU A 258 9.27 -15.67 8.04
C LEU A 258 8.92 -15.99 6.59
N SER A 259 8.97 -14.99 5.70
CA SER A 259 8.71 -15.17 4.27
C SER A 259 9.75 -16.06 3.61
N LEU A 260 11.04 -15.86 3.92
CA LEU A 260 12.14 -16.70 3.44
C LEU A 260 12.04 -18.12 3.98
N ALA A 261 11.75 -18.30 5.28
CA ALA A 261 11.56 -19.62 5.86
C ALA A 261 10.43 -20.39 5.18
N ALA A 262 9.26 -19.75 5.00
CA ALA A 262 8.13 -20.36 4.30
C ALA A 262 8.41 -20.65 2.81
N ALA A 263 9.20 -19.81 2.17
CA ALA A 263 9.60 -19.98 0.76
C ALA A 263 10.54 -21.15 0.60
N LEU A 264 11.61 -21.23 1.42
CA LEU A 264 12.59 -22.33 1.41
C LEU A 264 11.93 -23.66 1.74
N GLU A 265 11.03 -23.71 2.72
CA GLU A 265 10.24 -24.90 3.04
C GLU A 265 9.48 -25.42 1.80
N GLN A 266 8.80 -24.52 1.09
CA GLN A 266 7.95 -24.89 -0.04
C GLN A 266 8.74 -25.16 -1.33
N VAL A 267 9.95 -24.60 -1.48
CA VAL A 267 10.83 -24.87 -2.62
C VAL A 267 11.68 -26.13 -2.37
N LEU A 268 12.39 -26.20 -1.26
CA LEU A 268 13.41 -27.23 -1.02
C LEU A 268 12.82 -28.51 -0.43
N GLU A 269 11.90 -28.40 0.53
CA GLU A 269 11.37 -29.57 1.24
C GLU A 269 10.10 -30.12 0.57
N GLN A 270 9.22 -29.23 0.09
CA GLN A 270 7.94 -29.64 -0.49
C GLN A 270 7.94 -29.71 -2.03
N GLY A 271 8.91 -29.07 -2.71
CA GLY A 271 8.96 -29.02 -4.18
C GLY A 271 7.74 -28.35 -4.81
N ARG A 272 7.01 -27.49 -4.06
CA ARG A 272 5.79 -26.86 -4.55
C ARG A 272 6.07 -25.76 -5.56
N TYR A 273 7.10 -24.98 -5.33
CA TYR A 273 7.60 -23.96 -6.24
C TYR A 273 9.00 -24.35 -6.72
N ARG A 274 9.36 -23.91 -7.91
CA ARG A 274 10.66 -24.22 -8.51
C ARG A 274 11.81 -23.38 -7.95
N ARG A 275 11.51 -22.19 -7.43
CA ARG A 275 12.51 -21.27 -6.84
C ARG A 275 11.90 -20.23 -5.95
N VAL A 276 12.74 -19.64 -5.11
CA VAL A 276 12.51 -18.42 -4.35
C VAL A 276 13.05 -17.24 -5.14
N SER A 277 12.23 -16.22 -5.41
CA SER A 277 12.65 -15.00 -6.08
C SER A 277 12.43 -13.81 -5.14
N VAL A 278 13.51 -13.14 -4.74
CA VAL A 278 13.45 -11.95 -3.85
C VAL A 278 13.72 -10.71 -4.66
N TYR A 279 12.77 -9.79 -4.65
CA TYR A 279 12.87 -8.52 -5.35
C TYR A 279 12.80 -7.37 -4.37
N ARG A 280 13.61 -6.34 -4.61
CA ARG A 280 13.64 -5.13 -3.79
C ARG A 280 13.55 -3.88 -4.66
N PRO A 281 12.76 -2.86 -4.27
CA PRO A 281 12.78 -1.56 -4.92
C PRO A 281 14.15 -0.89 -4.75
N LEU A 282 14.65 -0.28 -5.81
CA LEU A 282 15.83 0.56 -5.72
C LEU A 282 15.37 1.99 -5.41
N VAL A 283 15.43 2.36 -4.15
CA VAL A 283 15.19 3.74 -3.72
C VAL A 283 16.56 4.40 -3.52
N ALA A 284 16.80 5.46 -4.25
CA ALA A 284 18.03 6.24 -4.06
C ALA A 284 17.93 6.98 -2.72
N LEU A 285 18.70 6.55 -1.74
CA LEU A 285 18.88 7.26 -0.48
C LEU A 285 19.82 8.47 -0.74
N GLY A 286 19.24 9.67 -0.85
CA GLY A 286 19.98 10.89 -1.13
C GLY A 286 20.38 11.05 -2.59
N ARG A 287 21.60 11.59 -2.86
CA ARG A 287 22.13 11.86 -4.20
C ARG A 287 22.83 10.66 -4.86
N GLN A 288 22.79 9.47 -4.28
CA GLN A 288 23.47 8.30 -4.83
C GLN A 288 22.54 7.55 -5.81
N GLU A 289 22.81 7.71 -7.09
CA GLU A 289 22.21 6.89 -8.14
C GLU A 289 23.00 5.59 -8.32
N VAL A 290 22.32 4.46 -8.51
CA VAL A 290 22.94 3.14 -8.74
C VAL A 290 23.93 3.15 -9.89
N GLY A 291 23.75 4.06 -10.86
CA GLY A 291 24.62 4.21 -12.03
C GLY A 291 26.08 4.61 -11.71
N TYR A 292 26.33 5.23 -10.56
CA TYR A 292 27.66 5.70 -10.15
C TYR A 292 28.48 4.67 -9.34
N LEU A 293 27.91 3.54 -8.98
CA LEU A 293 28.64 2.50 -8.26
C LEU A 293 29.54 1.71 -9.22
N PRO A 294 30.83 1.46 -8.87
CA PRO A 294 31.73 0.62 -9.64
C PRO A 294 31.30 -0.85 -9.53
N GLY A 295 31.62 -1.66 -10.54
CA GLY A 295 31.37 -3.10 -10.56
C GLY A 295 30.29 -3.53 -11.54
N ASP A 296 30.07 -4.83 -11.60
CA ASP A 296 28.98 -5.41 -12.35
C ASP A 296 27.60 -5.17 -11.67
N LEU A 297 26.54 -5.66 -12.27
CA LEU A 297 25.19 -5.42 -11.77
C LEU A 297 24.94 -6.08 -10.41
N SER A 298 25.51 -7.26 -10.17
CA SER A 298 25.36 -8.01 -8.92
C SER A 298 26.11 -7.32 -7.78
N GLU A 299 27.31 -6.85 -8.04
CA GLU A 299 28.10 -6.05 -7.09
C GLU A 299 27.40 -4.73 -6.73
N LYS A 300 26.77 -4.09 -7.72
CA LYS A 300 25.98 -2.86 -7.48
C LYS A 300 24.74 -3.08 -6.63
N LEU A 301 24.12 -4.24 -6.72
CA LEU A 301 22.92 -4.59 -5.95
C LEU A 301 23.24 -5.14 -4.55
N ALA A 302 24.46 -5.60 -4.30
CA ALA A 302 24.87 -6.22 -3.03
C ALA A 302 24.51 -5.39 -1.78
N PRO A 303 24.74 -4.06 -1.72
CA PRO A 303 24.36 -3.27 -0.54
C PRO A 303 22.85 -3.29 -0.24
N TRP A 304 22.00 -3.31 -1.29
CA TRP A 304 20.53 -3.37 -1.12
C TRP A 304 20.04 -4.74 -0.69
N MET A 305 20.77 -5.81 -1.04
CA MET A 305 20.43 -7.19 -0.70
C MET A 305 21.05 -7.67 0.63
N ALA A 306 21.89 -6.86 1.27
CA ALA A 306 22.57 -7.24 2.51
C ALA A 306 21.61 -7.75 3.59
N ALA A 307 20.49 -7.06 3.82
CA ALA A 307 19.49 -7.47 4.80
C ALA A 307 18.81 -8.82 4.45
N VAL A 308 18.66 -9.15 3.17
CA VAL A 308 18.14 -10.45 2.71
C VAL A 308 19.19 -11.54 2.97
N HIS A 309 20.45 -11.27 2.65
CA HIS A 309 21.56 -12.17 2.95
C HIS A 309 21.68 -12.46 4.45
N ASP A 310 21.58 -11.44 5.31
CA ASP A 310 21.62 -11.63 6.77
C ASP A 310 20.51 -12.57 7.26
N ASN A 311 19.29 -12.46 6.71
CA ASN A 311 18.19 -13.36 7.02
C ASN A 311 18.46 -14.79 6.50
N LEU A 312 19.02 -14.95 5.32
CA LEU A 312 19.41 -16.26 4.78
C LEU A 312 20.52 -16.89 5.62
N TYR A 313 21.56 -16.14 6.00
CA TYR A 313 22.61 -16.63 6.90
C TYR A 313 22.03 -17.11 8.25
N ALA A 314 21.04 -16.38 8.78
CA ALA A 314 20.38 -16.79 10.01
C ALA A 314 19.57 -18.10 9.84
N LEU A 315 18.94 -18.32 8.68
CA LEU A 315 18.21 -19.57 8.38
C LEU A 315 19.12 -20.78 8.19
N PHE A 316 20.31 -20.57 7.65
CA PHE A 316 21.32 -21.63 7.46
C PHE A 316 22.36 -21.69 8.59
N SER A 317 22.13 -21.03 9.73
CA SER A 317 23.11 -20.88 10.82
C SER A 317 23.61 -22.20 11.41
N ASP A 318 22.83 -23.26 11.36
CA ASP A 318 23.21 -24.61 11.84
C ASP A 318 24.40 -25.21 11.05
N ALA A 319 24.62 -24.77 9.81
CA ALA A 319 25.73 -25.17 8.98
C ALA A 319 27.05 -24.39 9.28
N GLY A 320 27.02 -23.43 10.20
CA GLY A 320 28.11 -22.48 10.44
C GLY A 320 28.22 -21.42 9.31
N VAL A 321 29.08 -20.41 9.50
CA VAL A 321 29.17 -19.25 8.58
C VAL A 321 29.58 -19.67 7.16
N ASP A 322 30.60 -20.50 7.03
CA ASP A 322 31.08 -20.94 5.71
C ASP A 322 30.10 -21.92 5.05
N GLY A 323 29.46 -22.81 5.82
CA GLY A 323 28.43 -23.71 5.35
C GLY A 323 27.19 -22.96 4.87
N ALA A 324 26.74 -21.94 5.59
CA ALA A 324 25.62 -21.10 5.18
C ALA A 324 25.91 -20.35 3.88
N ARG A 325 27.14 -19.79 3.72
CA ARG A 325 27.55 -19.15 2.47
C ARG A 325 27.49 -20.13 1.31
N HIS A 326 28.10 -21.29 1.46
CA HIS A 326 28.14 -22.31 0.41
C HIS A 326 26.73 -22.79 0.02
N ALA A 327 25.85 -23.01 0.99
CA ALA A 327 24.46 -23.38 0.72
C ALA A 327 23.70 -22.31 -0.09
N ILE A 328 23.87 -21.01 0.26
CA ILE A 328 23.23 -19.91 -0.46
C ILE A 328 23.78 -19.80 -1.90
N GLU A 329 25.10 -19.90 -2.09
CA GLU A 329 25.75 -19.89 -3.41
C GLU A 329 25.25 -21.07 -4.27
N GLU A 330 25.15 -22.27 -3.70
CA GLU A 330 24.60 -23.44 -4.39
C GLU A 330 23.14 -23.26 -4.84
N LEU A 331 22.29 -22.66 -4.01
CA LEU A 331 20.91 -22.34 -4.39
C LEU A 331 20.82 -21.35 -5.56
N ILE A 332 21.72 -20.36 -5.57
CA ILE A 332 21.81 -19.37 -6.67
C ILE A 332 22.27 -20.07 -7.95
N ASP A 333 23.32 -20.88 -7.88
CA ASP A 333 23.90 -21.61 -9.02
C ASP A 333 22.90 -22.61 -9.62
N ARG A 334 22.07 -23.26 -8.80
CA ARG A 334 20.98 -24.13 -9.26
C ARG A 334 19.78 -23.37 -9.79
N GLY A 335 19.73 -22.03 -9.63
CA GLY A 335 18.58 -21.20 -9.98
C GLY A 335 17.35 -21.41 -9.09
N GLU A 336 17.53 -21.97 -7.89
CA GLU A 336 16.50 -22.15 -6.88
C GLU A 336 16.33 -20.90 -6.00
N LEU A 337 17.30 -19.99 -6.03
CA LEU A 337 17.25 -18.67 -5.39
C LEU A 337 17.67 -17.58 -6.38
N GLU A 338 16.80 -16.57 -6.56
CA GLU A 338 17.09 -15.38 -7.36
C GLU A 338 16.91 -14.13 -6.48
N MET A 339 17.87 -13.20 -6.53
CA MET A 339 17.78 -11.92 -5.86
C MET A 339 18.03 -10.79 -6.87
N ALA A 340 17.06 -9.89 -7.04
CA ALA A 340 17.13 -8.85 -8.07
C ALA A 340 16.35 -7.58 -7.68
N ALA A 341 16.53 -6.52 -8.46
CA ALA A 341 15.69 -5.32 -8.34
C ALA A 341 14.32 -5.55 -8.97
N VAL A 342 13.28 -4.90 -8.41
CA VAL A 342 11.89 -4.97 -8.92
C VAL A 342 11.79 -4.60 -10.41
N THR A 343 12.68 -3.73 -10.90
CA THR A 343 12.72 -3.32 -12.32
C THR A 343 12.93 -4.49 -13.28
N TYR A 344 13.55 -5.57 -12.84
CA TYR A 344 13.76 -6.80 -13.65
C TYR A 344 12.51 -7.66 -13.81
N LEU A 345 11.45 -7.39 -13.07
CA LEU A 345 10.15 -8.04 -13.26
C LEU A 345 9.42 -7.59 -14.53
N ARG A 346 9.81 -6.44 -15.11
CA ARG A 346 9.16 -5.95 -16.33
C ARG A 346 9.45 -6.89 -17.51
N GLY A 347 8.40 -7.32 -18.22
CA GLY A 347 8.51 -8.21 -19.41
C GLY A 347 8.56 -9.71 -19.10
N ARG A 348 8.65 -10.12 -17.84
CA ARG A 348 8.67 -11.54 -17.43
C ARG A 348 7.28 -12.00 -16.99
N SER A 349 6.91 -13.24 -17.32
CA SER A 349 5.81 -13.96 -16.65
C SER A 349 6.40 -14.78 -15.51
N ILE A 350 5.74 -14.77 -14.36
CA ILE A 350 6.17 -15.44 -13.14
C ILE A 350 5.38 -16.74 -13.03
N THR A 351 6.06 -17.88 -13.16
CA THR A 351 5.42 -19.19 -13.17
C THR A 351 6.16 -20.17 -12.25
N GLY A 352 5.43 -20.77 -11.31
CA GLY A 352 5.98 -21.74 -10.38
C GLY A 352 7.00 -21.15 -9.41
N GLU A 353 6.86 -19.88 -9.03
CA GLU A 353 7.81 -19.20 -8.18
C GLU A 353 7.15 -18.72 -6.87
N PHE A 354 7.91 -18.78 -5.80
CA PHE A 354 7.59 -18.07 -4.55
C PHE A 354 8.33 -16.73 -4.57
N VAL A 355 7.58 -15.66 -4.78
CA VAL A 355 8.11 -14.31 -4.94
C VAL A 355 8.00 -13.54 -3.62
N ILE A 356 9.08 -12.91 -3.20
CA ILE A 356 9.10 -11.99 -2.05
C ILE A 356 9.45 -10.60 -2.57
N ILE A 357 8.60 -9.64 -2.31
CA ILE A 357 8.86 -8.23 -2.57
C ILE A 357 9.20 -7.59 -1.22
N ASP A 358 10.46 -7.38 -0.97
CA ASP A 358 10.94 -6.73 0.26
C ASP A 358 10.94 -5.21 0.12
N GLU A 359 10.70 -4.47 1.20
CA GLU A 359 10.50 -3.01 1.23
C GLU A 359 9.38 -2.53 0.29
N ALA A 360 8.28 -3.29 0.24
CA ALA A 360 7.19 -3.06 -0.71
C ALA A 360 6.46 -1.72 -0.49
N GLN A 361 6.57 -1.07 0.68
CA GLN A 361 6.02 0.27 0.93
C GLN A 361 6.60 1.33 -0.02
N ASN A 362 7.77 1.06 -0.60
CA ASN A 362 8.43 1.95 -1.56
C ASN A 362 7.96 1.74 -3.01
N LEU A 363 6.90 0.95 -3.23
CA LEU A 363 6.32 0.71 -4.54
C LEU A 363 5.03 1.50 -4.76
N GLU A 364 4.94 2.10 -5.93
CA GLU A 364 3.73 2.76 -6.43
C GLU A 364 2.65 1.73 -6.80
N LEU A 365 1.38 2.10 -6.69
CA LEU A 365 0.26 1.22 -7.03
C LEU A 365 0.32 0.67 -8.47
N PRO A 366 0.71 1.44 -9.51
CA PRO A 366 0.90 0.90 -10.86
C PRO A 366 1.97 -0.20 -10.92
N THR A 367 3.05 -0.09 -10.16
CA THR A 367 4.09 -1.12 -10.10
C THR A 367 3.59 -2.38 -9.41
N LEU A 368 2.86 -2.25 -8.31
CA LEU A 368 2.19 -3.38 -7.64
C LEU A 368 1.21 -4.09 -8.58
N LYS A 369 0.42 -3.33 -9.36
CA LYS A 369 -0.46 -3.88 -10.39
C LYS A 369 0.32 -4.66 -11.45
N VAL A 370 1.46 -4.14 -11.91
CA VAL A 370 2.31 -4.83 -12.89
C VAL A 370 2.83 -6.15 -12.30
N ILE A 371 3.26 -6.20 -11.05
CA ILE A 371 3.72 -7.43 -10.39
C ILE A 371 2.57 -8.45 -10.34
N LEU A 372 1.42 -8.07 -9.80
CA LEU A 372 0.27 -8.96 -9.63
C LEU A 372 -0.27 -9.52 -10.95
N THR A 373 -0.29 -8.70 -12.01
CA THR A 373 -0.77 -9.16 -13.34
C THR A 373 0.19 -10.11 -14.06
N ARG A 374 1.39 -10.32 -13.53
CA ARG A 374 2.38 -11.26 -14.07
C ARG A 374 2.41 -12.60 -13.35
N MET A 375 1.72 -12.70 -12.20
CA MET A 375 1.65 -13.93 -11.43
C MET A 375 0.78 -14.97 -12.16
N SER A 376 1.33 -16.17 -12.36
CA SER A 376 0.55 -17.32 -12.81
C SER A 376 -0.17 -18.01 -11.64
N ARG A 377 -1.06 -18.95 -11.94
CA ARG A 377 -1.80 -19.71 -10.92
C ARG A 377 -0.90 -20.49 -9.97
N ASP A 378 0.26 -20.94 -10.44
CA ASP A 378 1.18 -21.78 -9.67
C ASP A 378 2.27 -20.96 -8.98
N SER A 379 2.03 -19.67 -8.74
CA SER A 379 2.99 -18.79 -8.11
C SER A 379 2.36 -18.07 -6.92
N LYS A 380 3.20 -17.72 -5.97
CA LYS A 380 2.83 -16.93 -4.78
C LYS A 380 3.65 -15.65 -4.70
N VAL A 381 3.03 -14.55 -4.31
CA VAL A 381 3.72 -13.30 -4.04
C VAL A 381 3.48 -12.84 -2.60
N VAL A 382 4.55 -12.43 -1.94
CA VAL A 382 4.54 -11.90 -0.58
C VAL A 382 5.12 -10.49 -0.60
N PHE A 383 4.35 -9.53 -0.10
CA PHE A 383 4.77 -8.15 0.06
C PHE A 383 5.18 -7.92 1.51
N CYS A 384 6.46 -7.65 1.75
CA CYS A 384 7.01 -7.32 3.06
C CYS A 384 7.31 -5.82 3.10
N GLY A 385 6.83 -5.11 4.13
CA GLY A 385 7.06 -3.68 4.21
C GLY A 385 6.75 -3.05 5.57
N ASP A 386 7.14 -1.79 5.70
CA ASP A 386 6.84 -0.94 6.86
C ASP A 386 6.22 0.37 6.37
N LEU A 387 4.92 0.53 6.56
CA LEU A 387 4.19 1.71 6.10
C LEU A 387 4.61 3.01 6.83
N SER A 388 5.33 2.91 7.96
CA SER A 388 5.90 4.07 8.65
C SER A 388 7.24 4.52 8.06
N GLN A 389 7.90 3.67 7.26
CA GLN A 389 9.24 3.90 6.69
C GLN A 389 9.17 3.99 5.16
N VAL A 390 8.42 4.96 4.64
CA VAL A 390 8.36 5.23 3.19
C VAL A 390 9.51 6.15 2.82
N ASP A 391 10.57 5.60 2.23
CA ASP A 391 11.77 6.32 1.80
C ASP A 391 11.60 7.00 0.43
N ASN A 392 10.65 6.51 -0.38
CA ASN A 392 10.39 7.07 -1.69
C ASN A 392 9.57 8.37 -1.57
N PRO A 393 10.17 9.56 -1.87
CA PRO A 393 9.51 10.85 -1.68
C PRO A 393 8.29 11.07 -2.60
N TYR A 394 8.11 10.22 -3.59
CA TYR A 394 6.98 10.29 -4.55
C TYR A 394 5.79 9.43 -4.11
N ILE A 395 5.94 8.63 -3.06
CA ILE A 395 4.88 7.75 -2.54
C ILE A 395 4.33 8.33 -1.25
N SER A 396 3.02 8.50 -1.21
CA SER A 396 2.32 8.77 0.05
C SER A 396 2.38 7.52 0.94
N PRO A 397 2.63 7.64 2.26
CA PRO A 397 2.52 6.53 3.20
C PRO A 397 1.15 5.81 3.15
N PHE A 398 0.16 6.51 2.63
CA PHE A 398 -1.23 6.04 2.46
C PHE A 398 -1.54 5.54 1.05
N GLY A 399 -0.58 5.62 0.11
CA GLY A 399 -0.69 5.11 -1.26
C GLY A 399 -0.10 3.70 -1.39
N GLY A 400 0.12 3.27 -2.63
CA GLY A 400 0.83 2.02 -2.92
C GLY A 400 0.29 0.82 -2.15
N MET A 401 1.06 0.33 -1.17
CA MET A 401 0.70 -0.86 -0.38
C MET A 401 -0.55 -0.67 0.48
N ALA A 402 -0.76 0.50 1.09
CA ALA A 402 -1.96 0.75 1.88
C ALA A 402 -3.23 0.66 1.01
N ALA A 403 -3.18 1.26 -0.18
CA ALA A 403 -4.26 1.18 -1.15
C ALA A 403 -4.50 -0.25 -1.67
N LEU A 404 -3.42 -1.04 -1.86
CA LEU A 404 -3.53 -2.45 -2.24
C LEU A 404 -4.25 -3.26 -1.16
N ILE A 405 -3.82 -3.14 0.10
CA ILE A 405 -4.41 -3.85 1.23
C ILE A 405 -5.91 -3.54 1.33
N GLU A 406 -6.27 -2.26 1.26
CA GLU A 406 -7.67 -1.83 1.36
C GLU A 406 -8.54 -2.35 0.20
N LYS A 407 -8.00 -2.35 -1.03
CA LYS A 407 -8.73 -2.84 -2.21
C LYS A 407 -8.88 -4.35 -2.26
N PHE A 408 -7.95 -5.10 -1.67
CA PHE A 408 -7.96 -6.56 -1.69
C PHE A 408 -8.45 -7.22 -0.40
N LYS A 409 -8.71 -6.44 0.66
CA LYS A 409 -9.28 -6.98 1.90
C LYS A 409 -10.56 -7.76 1.62
N GLY A 410 -10.69 -8.92 2.27
CA GLY A 410 -11.84 -9.81 2.08
C GLY A 410 -11.82 -10.66 0.81
N SER A 411 -10.82 -10.47 -0.07
CA SER A 411 -10.63 -11.38 -1.21
C SER A 411 -10.13 -12.75 -0.74
N PRO A 412 -10.67 -13.86 -1.24
CA PRO A 412 -10.15 -15.19 -0.92
C PRO A 412 -8.71 -15.42 -1.43
N LEU A 413 -8.26 -14.63 -2.42
CA LEU A 413 -6.92 -14.72 -3.00
C LEU A 413 -5.88 -13.87 -2.27
N PHE A 414 -6.27 -13.15 -1.22
CA PHE A 414 -5.39 -12.21 -0.53
C PHE A 414 -5.42 -12.41 0.98
N GLY A 415 -4.23 -12.53 1.57
CA GLY A 415 -4.00 -12.54 3.01
C GLY A 415 -3.26 -11.28 3.45
N HIS A 416 -3.60 -10.76 4.62
CA HIS A 416 -2.91 -9.64 5.22
C HIS A 416 -2.73 -9.84 6.72
N VAL A 417 -1.55 -9.48 7.23
CA VAL A 417 -1.32 -9.37 8.67
C VAL A 417 -0.32 -8.25 8.99
N ALA A 418 -0.68 -7.45 9.98
CA ALA A 418 0.20 -6.46 10.57
C ALA A 418 0.96 -7.08 11.75
N LEU A 419 2.29 -7.10 11.70
CA LEU A 419 3.18 -7.59 12.75
C LEU A 419 3.58 -6.43 13.66
N GLU A 420 3.12 -6.42 14.90
CA GLU A 420 3.22 -5.25 15.80
C GLU A 420 4.42 -5.30 16.76
N ARG A 421 4.94 -6.49 17.07
CA ARG A 421 6.00 -6.64 18.07
C ARG A 421 7.34 -6.95 17.44
N SER A 422 8.35 -6.13 17.74
CA SER A 422 9.74 -6.45 17.45
C SER A 422 10.18 -7.68 18.27
N VAL A 423 10.88 -8.59 17.62
CA VAL A 423 11.46 -9.79 18.26
C VAL A 423 12.99 -9.73 18.37
N ARG A 424 13.58 -8.55 18.06
CA ARG A 424 15.05 -8.38 18.09
C ARG A 424 15.60 -8.22 19.49
N SER A 425 15.45 -7.05 20.10
CA SER A 425 15.98 -6.76 21.44
C SER A 425 15.15 -5.68 22.13
N PRO A 426 15.16 -5.60 23.47
CA PRO A 426 14.53 -4.50 24.19
C PRO A 426 15.02 -3.12 23.79
N LEU A 427 16.30 -2.99 23.41
CA LEU A 427 16.86 -1.73 22.91
C LEU A 427 16.26 -1.33 21.57
N ALA A 428 16.09 -2.28 20.63
CA ALA A 428 15.48 -2.03 19.34
C ALA A 428 14.00 -1.65 19.47
N GLU A 429 13.28 -2.28 20.39
CA GLU A 429 11.89 -1.97 20.72
C GLU A 429 11.75 -0.57 21.33
N MET A 430 12.64 -0.23 22.28
CA MET A 430 12.70 1.11 22.88
C MET A 430 13.00 2.18 21.81
N ALA A 431 13.99 1.96 20.95
CA ALA A 431 14.36 2.90 19.90
C ALA A 431 13.21 3.14 18.91
N ALA A 432 12.49 2.09 18.52
CA ALA A 432 11.35 2.19 17.60
C ALA A 432 10.12 2.88 18.22
N THR A 433 10.06 2.97 19.56
CA THR A 433 8.92 3.57 20.28
C THR A 433 9.19 5.03 20.67
N VAL A 434 10.45 5.38 20.91
CA VAL A 434 10.84 6.68 21.50
C VAL A 434 11.41 7.65 20.46
N LEU A 435 12.01 7.13 19.40
CA LEU A 435 12.60 7.91 18.29
C LEU A 435 11.72 7.91 17.05
#